data_9587819702c1cc43668834398722b22a
#
_entry.id   9587819702c1cc43668834398722b22a
#
_cell.length_a   1.000
_cell.length_b   1.000
_cell.length_c   1.000
_cell.angle_alpha   90.00
_cell.angle_beta   90.00
_cell.angle_gamma   90.00
#
_symmetry.space_group_name_H-M   'P 1'
#
loop_
_entity.id
_entity.type
_entity.pdbx_description
1 polymer ?
#
loop_
_entity_poly.entity_id
_entity_poly.type
_entity_poly.pdbx_seq_one_letter_code
_entity_poly.pdbx_strand_id
1 'polypeptide(L)'
;RLRPFREWKNRIDPEGRFNKGKLMPGGGLERAYTPSFELFRAESLILENSGLGAISQSIKSCLRCGKCKPVCTTHVPRANMLYSPRNKILALGLMTEAFLYESQTRRGLSLKHFNELVDLADHCTICHRCVKPCPVKIDFGKVTTAVKAFLNRSGHRDLNPVALAGGALVDAVNPIAVRALHAGAVRAGFSLQRLGNELAEK
;
A
#
# COMPACT_ATOMS: atom_id res chain seq x y z
N ARG A 1 -26.72 -23.71 -3.55
CA ARG A 1 -26.64 -23.29 -2.13
C ARG A 1 -27.46 -22.03 -1.81
N LEU A 2 -27.80 -21.18 -2.78
CA LEU A 2 -28.56 -19.92 -2.58
C LEU A 2 -30.08 -20.09 -2.83
N ARG A 3 -30.56 -21.26 -3.26
CA ARG A 3 -31.97 -21.47 -3.57
C ARG A 3 -32.92 -21.21 -2.39
N PRO A 4 -32.67 -21.72 -1.17
CA PRO A 4 -33.53 -21.43 -0.02
C PRO A 4 -33.57 -19.95 0.33
N PHE A 5 -32.45 -19.25 0.19
CA PHE A 5 -32.38 -17.81 0.42
C PHE A 5 -33.23 -17.03 -0.57
N ARG A 6 -33.19 -17.42 -1.85
CA ARG A 6 -34.00 -16.75 -2.89
C ARG A 6 -35.50 -16.96 -2.67
N GLU A 7 -35.88 -18.16 -2.32
CA GLU A 7 -37.29 -18.49 -2.01
C GLU A 7 -37.79 -17.70 -0.80
N TRP A 8 -36.95 -17.61 0.24
CA TRP A 8 -37.25 -16.81 1.44
C TRP A 8 -37.34 -15.31 1.09
N LYS A 9 -36.38 -14.76 0.33
CA LYS A 9 -36.37 -13.36 -0.06
C LYS A 9 -37.58 -13.00 -0.92
N ASN A 10 -37.93 -13.82 -1.91
CA ASN A 10 -39.10 -13.57 -2.76
C ASN A 10 -40.43 -13.61 -2.00
N ARG A 11 -40.48 -14.37 -0.91
CA ARG A 11 -41.67 -14.42 -0.05
C ARG A 11 -41.80 -13.17 0.83
N ILE A 12 -40.69 -12.67 1.37
CA ILE A 12 -40.70 -11.51 2.29
C ILE A 12 -40.67 -10.18 1.57
N ASP A 13 -39.97 -10.13 0.44
CA ASP A 13 -39.75 -8.92 -0.33
C ASP A 13 -40.05 -9.18 -1.82
N PRO A 14 -41.31 -9.43 -2.18
CA PRO A 14 -41.71 -9.76 -3.54
C PRO A 14 -41.42 -8.63 -4.53
N GLU A 15 -41.48 -7.39 -4.07
CA GLU A 15 -41.18 -6.21 -4.90
C GLU A 15 -39.68 -5.86 -4.97
N GLY A 16 -38.84 -6.59 -4.24
CA GLY A 16 -37.39 -6.39 -4.25
C GLY A 16 -36.94 -5.03 -3.73
N ARG A 17 -37.65 -4.45 -2.76
CA ARG A 17 -37.37 -3.12 -2.18
C ARG A 17 -36.08 -3.11 -1.34
N PHE A 18 -35.80 -4.19 -0.61
CA PHE A 18 -34.64 -4.28 0.29
C PHE A 18 -33.45 -4.92 -0.41
N ASN A 19 -32.29 -4.28 -0.33
CA ASN A 19 -31.04 -4.78 -0.93
C ASN A 19 -31.22 -5.29 -2.38
N LYS A 20 -31.81 -4.45 -3.21
CA LYS A 20 -32.17 -4.76 -4.60
C LYS A 20 -30.97 -5.36 -5.36
N GLY A 21 -31.16 -6.54 -5.95
CA GLY A 21 -30.13 -7.20 -6.75
C GLY A 21 -29.00 -7.87 -5.97
N LYS A 22 -28.88 -7.70 -4.64
CA LYS A 22 -27.82 -8.38 -3.87
C LYS A 22 -28.15 -9.87 -3.70
N LEU A 23 -27.18 -10.74 -4.07
CA LEU A 23 -27.28 -12.19 -4.02
C LEU A 23 -28.40 -12.80 -4.88
N MET A 24 -29.02 -12.00 -5.76
CA MET A 24 -30.05 -12.44 -6.69
C MET A 24 -29.51 -12.52 -8.12
N PRO A 25 -30.12 -13.32 -9.02
CA PRO A 25 -29.76 -13.33 -10.44
C PRO A 25 -29.86 -11.94 -11.03
N GLY A 26 -28.86 -11.50 -11.78
CA GLY A 26 -28.79 -10.16 -12.37
C GLY A 26 -28.30 -9.06 -11.44
N GLY A 27 -28.07 -9.35 -10.15
CA GLY A 27 -27.35 -8.46 -9.25
C GLY A 27 -25.85 -8.69 -9.37
N GLY A 28 -25.16 -7.90 -10.20
CA GLY A 28 -23.73 -7.98 -10.34
C GLY A 28 -23.02 -7.62 -9.04
N LEU A 29 -22.01 -8.41 -8.66
CA LEU A 29 -21.10 -8.08 -7.56
C LEU A 29 -20.25 -6.83 -7.89
N GLU A 30 -20.25 -6.41 -9.13
CA GLU A 30 -19.55 -5.24 -9.65
C GLU A 30 -19.92 -3.94 -8.93
N ARG A 31 -21.13 -3.85 -8.42
CA ARG A 31 -21.66 -2.69 -7.70
C ARG A 31 -21.69 -2.86 -6.17
N ALA A 32 -21.25 -3.99 -5.65
CA ALA A 32 -21.44 -4.31 -4.23
C ALA A 32 -20.51 -3.53 -3.29
N TYR A 33 -19.41 -2.97 -3.79
CA TYR A 33 -18.38 -2.32 -2.96
C TYR A 33 -17.67 -1.13 -3.60
N THR A 34 -17.89 -0.89 -4.85
CA THR A 34 -17.51 0.37 -5.44
C THR A 34 -18.68 1.32 -5.21
N PRO A 35 -18.49 2.45 -4.51
CA PRO A 35 -19.31 3.59 -4.80
C PRO A 35 -19.23 3.71 -6.33
N SER A 36 -20.33 3.55 -7.05
CA SER A 36 -20.36 3.80 -8.48
C SER A 36 -20.22 5.30 -8.64
N PHE A 37 -19.01 5.77 -8.68
CA PHE A 37 -18.68 7.16 -8.97
C PHE A 37 -18.92 7.46 -10.45
N GLU A 38 -20.10 7.10 -10.97
CA GLU A 38 -20.52 7.56 -12.30
C GLU A 38 -20.58 9.09 -12.40
N LEU A 39 -20.72 9.77 -11.27
CA LEU A 39 -20.63 11.21 -11.14
C LEU A 39 -19.20 11.77 -11.33
N PHE A 40 -18.18 10.93 -11.30
CA PHE A 40 -16.79 11.34 -11.25
C PHE A 40 -15.99 10.92 -12.51
N ARG A 41 -16.60 11.00 -13.70
CA ARG A 41 -15.87 10.78 -14.96
C ARG A 41 -14.63 11.68 -15.08
N ALA A 42 -14.71 12.91 -14.59
CA ALA A 42 -13.56 13.82 -14.56
C ALA A 42 -12.47 13.35 -13.59
N GLU A 43 -12.82 12.71 -12.48
CA GLU A 43 -11.88 12.14 -11.52
C GLU A 43 -11.16 10.92 -12.08
N SER A 44 -11.83 10.11 -12.90
CA SER A 44 -11.17 8.98 -13.57
C SER A 44 -10.07 9.46 -14.52
N LEU A 45 -10.28 10.57 -15.21
CA LEU A 45 -9.27 11.20 -16.05
C LEU A 45 -8.08 11.73 -15.26
N ILE A 46 -8.31 12.33 -14.09
CA ILE A 46 -7.24 12.77 -13.18
C ILE A 46 -6.45 11.56 -12.69
N LEU A 47 -7.13 10.47 -12.31
CA LEU A 47 -6.49 9.23 -11.90
C LEU A 47 -5.69 8.58 -13.02
N GLU A 48 -6.23 8.52 -14.24
CA GLU A 48 -5.55 7.94 -15.40
C GLU A 48 -4.29 8.73 -15.78
N ASN A 49 -4.33 10.04 -15.69
CA ASN A 49 -3.19 10.92 -15.96
C ASN A 49 -2.21 11.05 -14.78
N SER A 50 -2.63 10.71 -13.57
CA SER A 50 -1.76 10.63 -12.40
C SER A 50 -1.20 9.22 -12.27
N GLY A 51 0.04 9.07 -11.82
CA GLY A 51 0.61 7.75 -11.51
C GLY A 51 -0.18 6.95 -10.44
N LEU A 52 -1.21 7.54 -9.83
CA LEU A 52 -2.10 6.91 -8.84
C LEU A 52 -3.14 6.00 -9.49
N GLY A 53 -3.51 6.21 -10.75
CA GLY A 53 -4.52 5.39 -11.43
C GLY A 53 -4.15 3.91 -11.49
N ALA A 54 -2.92 3.59 -11.87
CA ALA A 54 -2.42 2.22 -11.89
C ALA A 54 -2.39 1.59 -10.49
N ILE A 55 -2.04 2.37 -9.46
CA ILE A 55 -2.03 1.94 -8.06
C ILE A 55 -3.46 1.65 -7.60
N SER A 56 -4.40 2.55 -7.84
CA SER A 56 -5.82 2.39 -7.52
C SER A 56 -6.41 1.15 -8.17
N GLN A 57 -6.15 0.93 -9.47
CA GLN A 57 -6.60 -0.25 -10.20
C GLN A 57 -6.10 -1.55 -9.58
N SER A 58 -4.86 -1.58 -9.10
CA SER A 58 -4.26 -2.79 -8.51
C SER A 58 -4.87 -3.21 -7.17
N ILE A 59 -5.53 -2.29 -6.45
CA ILE A 59 -6.10 -2.53 -5.12
C ILE A 59 -7.63 -2.57 -5.08
N LYS A 60 -8.31 -2.07 -6.11
CA LYS A 60 -9.78 -1.90 -6.13
C LYS A 60 -10.58 -3.18 -5.86
N SER A 61 -10.06 -4.33 -6.29
CA SER A 61 -10.72 -5.63 -6.10
C SER A 61 -10.56 -6.23 -4.70
N CYS A 62 -9.96 -5.51 -3.75
CA CYS A 62 -9.72 -6.01 -2.40
C CYS A 62 -11.04 -6.28 -1.65
N LEU A 63 -11.29 -7.54 -1.28
CA LEU A 63 -12.48 -7.97 -0.53
C LEU A 63 -12.43 -7.60 0.97
N ARG A 64 -11.36 -6.98 1.44
CA ARG A 64 -11.14 -6.63 2.86
C ARG A 64 -11.25 -7.81 3.83
N CYS A 65 -11.10 -9.04 3.35
CA CYS A 65 -11.32 -10.29 4.11
C CYS A 65 -10.27 -10.56 5.20
N GLY A 66 -9.10 -9.92 5.13
CA GLY A 66 -8.05 -10.06 6.14
C GLY A 66 -7.19 -11.32 6.07
N LYS A 67 -7.40 -12.24 5.12
CA LYS A 67 -6.61 -13.49 4.99
C LYS A 67 -5.10 -13.25 4.80
N CYS A 68 -4.70 -12.06 4.35
CA CYS A 68 -3.31 -11.67 4.21
C CYS A 68 -2.61 -11.29 5.53
N LYS A 69 -3.36 -11.07 6.63
CA LYS A 69 -2.80 -10.64 7.91
C LYS A 69 -1.82 -11.66 8.53
N PRO A 70 -2.18 -12.95 8.70
CA PRO A 70 -1.33 -13.92 9.39
C PRO A 70 0.01 -14.18 8.71
N VAL A 71 0.10 -13.95 7.40
CA VAL A 71 1.32 -14.22 6.62
C VAL A 71 2.22 -13.01 6.44
N CYS A 72 1.80 -11.84 6.93
CA CYS A 72 2.55 -10.61 6.77
C CYS A 72 3.69 -10.52 7.77
N THR A 73 4.92 -10.39 7.28
CA THR A 73 6.13 -10.32 8.09
C THR A 73 6.22 -9.08 8.97
N THR A 74 5.59 -7.97 8.55
CA THR A 74 5.59 -6.71 9.30
C THR A 74 4.44 -6.60 10.29
N HIS A 75 3.35 -7.35 10.07
CA HIS A 75 2.18 -7.34 10.94
C HIS A 75 2.28 -8.33 12.10
N VAL A 76 2.69 -9.58 11.81
CA VAL A 76 2.66 -10.68 12.79
C VAL A 76 3.53 -10.40 14.04
N PRO A 77 4.79 -9.91 13.93
CA PRO A 77 5.64 -9.72 15.10
C PRO A 77 5.14 -8.63 16.06
N ARG A 78 4.42 -7.64 15.56
CA ARG A 78 3.99 -6.46 16.31
C ARG A 78 2.51 -6.43 16.63
N ALA A 79 1.73 -7.34 16.05
CA ALA A 79 0.26 -7.35 16.10
C ALA A 79 -0.39 -5.98 15.77
N ASN A 80 0.35 -5.07 15.13
CA ASN A 80 -0.14 -3.76 14.78
C ASN A 80 -1.05 -3.85 13.55
N MET A 81 -2.31 -3.51 13.74
CA MET A 81 -3.34 -3.56 12.70
C MET A 81 -2.99 -2.70 11.49
N LEU A 82 -2.34 -1.55 11.71
CA LEU A 82 -1.97 -0.61 10.64
C LEU A 82 -1.04 -1.27 9.60
N TYR A 83 -0.10 -2.09 10.05
CA TYR A 83 0.90 -2.70 9.17
C TYR A 83 0.43 -3.94 8.43
N SER A 84 -0.81 -4.39 8.62
CA SER A 84 -1.36 -5.49 7.84
C SER A 84 -1.60 -5.09 6.37
N PRO A 85 -1.41 -5.98 5.39
CA PRO A 85 -1.63 -5.65 3.98
C PRO A 85 -3.05 -5.17 3.70
N ARG A 86 -4.06 -5.75 4.36
CA ARG A 86 -5.45 -5.28 4.27
C ARG A 86 -5.60 -3.81 4.65
N ASN A 87 -5.03 -3.42 5.78
CA ASN A 87 -5.19 -2.04 6.27
C ASN A 87 -4.34 -1.05 5.46
N LYS A 88 -3.17 -1.49 4.96
CA LYS A 88 -2.38 -0.71 4.01
C LYS A 88 -3.14 -0.45 2.71
N ILE A 89 -3.85 -1.44 2.17
CA ILE A 89 -4.70 -1.27 0.99
C ILE A 89 -5.84 -0.28 1.28
N LEU A 90 -6.46 -0.37 2.46
CA LEU A 90 -7.52 0.56 2.86
C LEU A 90 -6.98 1.99 2.99
N ALA A 91 -5.86 2.17 3.68
CA ALA A 91 -5.22 3.47 3.82
C ALA A 91 -4.80 4.07 2.47
N LEU A 92 -4.24 3.24 1.58
CA LEU A 92 -3.87 3.66 0.22
C LEU A 92 -5.10 4.11 -0.59
N GLY A 93 -6.23 3.41 -0.47
CA GLY A 93 -7.49 3.82 -1.09
C GLY A 93 -7.97 5.18 -0.58
N LEU A 94 -7.98 5.38 0.74
CA LEU A 94 -8.36 6.66 1.36
C LEU A 94 -7.43 7.80 0.96
N MET A 95 -6.11 7.55 0.89
CA MET A 95 -5.15 8.56 0.42
C MET A 95 -5.36 8.90 -1.05
N THR A 96 -5.67 7.92 -1.90
CA THR A 96 -5.99 8.17 -3.31
C THR A 96 -7.22 9.07 -3.44
N GLU A 97 -8.25 8.82 -2.64
CA GLU A 97 -9.45 9.67 -2.59
C GLU A 97 -9.11 11.10 -2.10
N ALA A 98 -8.25 11.22 -1.09
CA ALA A 98 -7.80 12.52 -0.59
C ALA A 98 -7.02 13.31 -1.66
N PHE A 99 -6.11 12.67 -2.39
CA PHE A 99 -5.40 13.29 -3.51
C PHE A 99 -6.35 13.78 -4.60
N LEU A 100 -7.37 12.99 -4.94
CA LEU A 100 -8.38 13.38 -5.91
C LEU A 100 -9.16 14.61 -5.46
N TYR A 101 -9.61 14.61 -4.21
CA TYR A 101 -10.34 15.73 -3.64
C TYR A 101 -9.49 17.01 -3.63
N GLU A 102 -8.23 16.93 -3.20
CA GLU A 102 -7.35 18.09 -3.18
C GLU A 102 -7.04 18.61 -4.58
N SER A 103 -6.84 17.71 -5.55
CA SER A 103 -6.64 18.10 -6.96
C SER A 103 -7.82 18.86 -7.55
N GLN A 104 -9.04 18.51 -7.16
CA GLN A 104 -10.26 19.18 -7.62
C GLN A 104 -10.47 20.54 -6.95
N THR A 105 -10.12 20.66 -5.69
CA THR A 105 -10.33 21.91 -4.92
C THR A 105 -9.29 22.99 -5.20
N ARG A 106 -8.32 22.76 -6.10
CA ARG A 106 -7.22 23.68 -6.45
C ARG A 106 -6.35 24.11 -5.27
N ARG A 107 -6.39 23.40 -4.15
CA ARG A 107 -5.59 23.70 -2.96
C ARG A 107 -4.18 23.13 -3.01
N GLY A 108 -3.87 22.37 -4.07
CA GLY A 108 -2.64 21.61 -4.16
C GLY A 108 -2.65 20.36 -3.27
N LEU A 109 -1.67 19.48 -3.47
CA LEU A 109 -1.53 18.26 -2.69
C LEU A 109 -0.86 18.57 -1.34
N SER A 110 -1.43 18.07 -0.25
CA SER A 110 -0.87 18.23 1.08
C SER A 110 0.40 17.39 1.27
N LEU A 111 1.48 18.01 1.75
CA LEU A 111 2.72 17.32 2.13
C LEU A 111 2.48 16.20 3.16
N LYS A 112 1.49 16.36 4.02
CA LYS A 112 1.13 15.37 5.03
C LYS A 112 0.71 14.04 4.39
N HIS A 113 -0.08 14.07 3.31
CA HIS A 113 -0.48 12.84 2.61
C HIS A 113 0.69 12.11 1.96
N PHE A 114 1.69 12.84 1.48
CA PHE A 114 2.91 12.22 0.97
C PHE A 114 3.71 11.52 2.07
N ASN A 115 3.83 12.10 3.26
CA ASN A 115 4.52 11.48 4.40
C ASN A 115 3.80 10.20 4.86
N GLU A 116 2.47 10.21 4.93
CA GLU A 116 1.67 9.03 5.25
C GLU A 116 1.83 7.92 4.19
N LEU A 117 1.96 8.32 2.93
CA LEU A 117 2.18 7.39 1.82
C LEU A 117 3.59 6.77 1.86
N VAL A 118 4.62 7.56 2.23
CA VAL A 118 5.98 7.07 2.47
C VAL A 118 6.00 6.06 3.60
N ASP A 119 5.41 6.38 4.76
CA ASP A 119 5.33 5.50 5.92
C ASP A 119 4.66 4.16 5.57
N LEU A 120 3.53 4.22 4.87
CA LEU A 120 2.81 3.03 4.41
C LEU A 120 3.68 2.15 3.49
N ALA A 121 4.44 2.76 2.58
CA ALA A 121 5.29 2.06 1.64
C ALA A 121 6.53 1.45 2.32
N ASP A 122 7.12 2.13 3.28
CA ASP A 122 8.35 1.69 3.95
C ASP A 122 8.11 0.54 4.94
N HIS A 123 6.90 0.42 5.46
CA HIS A 123 6.51 -0.72 6.28
C HIS A 123 6.19 -2.01 5.48
N CYS A 124 6.57 -2.10 4.21
CA CYS A 124 6.42 -3.31 3.41
C CYS A 124 7.78 -3.87 2.98
N THR A 125 8.08 -5.11 3.37
CA THR A 125 9.32 -5.79 3.01
C THR A 125 9.30 -6.42 1.60
N ILE A 126 8.25 -6.19 0.82
CA ILE A 126 8.08 -6.71 -0.55
C ILE A 126 8.27 -8.24 -0.64
N CYS A 127 7.89 -8.96 0.41
CA CYS A 127 8.08 -10.42 0.51
C CYS A 127 7.04 -11.25 -0.28
N HIS A 128 6.03 -10.64 -0.89
CA HIS A 128 4.97 -11.24 -1.71
C HIS A 128 4.12 -12.33 -1.01
N ARG A 129 4.31 -12.60 0.28
CA ARG A 129 3.58 -13.65 1.01
C ARG A 129 2.06 -13.43 1.05
N CYS A 130 1.61 -12.17 0.99
CA CYS A 130 0.20 -11.81 1.03
C CYS A 130 -0.60 -12.27 -0.20
N VAL A 131 0.05 -12.61 -1.31
CA VAL A 131 -0.60 -13.08 -2.55
C VAL A 131 -1.22 -14.46 -2.38
N LYS A 132 -0.52 -15.37 -1.69
CA LYS A 132 -0.94 -16.78 -1.59
C LYS A 132 -2.33 -16.94 -0.96
N PRO A 133 -2.64 -16.35 0.19
CA PRO A 133 -3.96 -16.47 0.83
C PRO A 133 -5.02 -15.53 0.23
N CYS A 134 -4.64 -14.61 -0.65
CA CYS A 134 -5.57 -13.63 -1.23
C CYS A 134 -6.47 -14.28 -2.29
N PRO A 135 -7.81 -14.25 -2.11
CA PRO A 135 -8.73 -14.86 -3.08
C PRO A 135 -8.73 -14.14 -4.43
N VAL A 136 -8.41 -12.86 -4.45
CA VAL A 136 -8.33 -12.03 -5.67
C VAL A 136 -6.89 -11.76 -6.11
N LYS A 137 -5.92 -12.44 -5.50
CA LYS A 137 -4.49 -12.44 -5.90
C LYS A 137 -3.83 -11.06 -5.93
N ILE A 138 -4.25 -10.15 -5.06
CA ILE A 138 -3.57 -8.86 -4.93
C ILE A 138 -2.18 -9.06 -4.33
N ASP A 139 -1.18 -8.57 -5.04
CA ASP A 139 0.22 -8.53 -4.60
C ASP A 139 0.57 -7.14 -4.04
N PHE A 140 0.49 -7.00 -2.73
CA PHE A 140 0.81 -5.73 -2.10
C PHE A 140 2.30 -5.36 -2.23
N GLY A 141 3.19 -6.31 -2.45
CA GLY A 141 4.60 -6.04 -2.76
C GLY A 141 4.76 -5.25 -4.06
N LYS A 142 4.06 -5.66 -5.14
CA LYS A 142 4.03 -4.91 -6.40
C LYS A 142 3.39 -3.53 -6.23
N VAL A 143 2.30 -3.44 -5.47
CA VAL A 143 1.66 -2.16 -5.15
C VAL A 143 2.64 -1.22 -4.46
N THR A 144 3.36 -1.71 -3.45
CA THR A 144 4.38 -0.94 -2.72
C THR A 144 5.49 -0.44 -3.65
N THR A 145 5.96 -1.27 -4.58
CA THR A 145 6.96 -0.86 -5.56
C THR A 145 6.44 0.28 -6.45
N ALA A 146 5.18 0.20 -6.89
CA ALA A 146 4.55 1.25 -7.68
C ALA A 146 4.38 2.55 -6.88
N VAL A 147 4.00 2.46 -5.59
CA VAL A 147 3.93 3.62 -4.67
C VAL A 147 5.30 4.26 -4.49
N LYS A 148 6.35 3.48 -4.26
CA LYS A 148 7.73 4.00 -4.14
C LYS A 148 8.19 4.68 -5.44
N ALA A 149 7.87 4.12 -6.59
CA ALA A 149 8.17 4.72 -7.88
C ALA A 149 7.42 6.04 -8.09
N PHE A 150 6.16 6.12 -7.67
CA PHE A 150 5.38 7.36 -7.68
C PHE A 150 6.00 8.43 -6.79
N LEU A 151 6.34 8.10 -5.54
CA LEU A 151 6.97 9.00 -4.58
C LEU A 151 8.32 9.55 -5.09
N ASN A 152 9.13 8.68 -5.69
CA ASN A 152 10.41 9.10 -6.29
C ASN A 152 10.21 10.10 -7.43
N ARG A 153 9.23 9.86 -8.31
CA ARG A 153 8.92 10.79 -9.42
C ARG A 153 8.36 12.12 -8.94
N SER A 154 7.62 12.09 -7.84
CA SER A 154 7.02 13.28 -7.23
C SER A 154 8.01 14.06 -6.34
N GLY A 155 9.26 13.61 -6.18
CA GLY A 155 10.28 14.27 -5.35
C GLY A 155 10.01 14.25 -3.85
N HIS A 156 9.10 13.39 -3.38
CA HIS A 156 8.67 13.31 -1.98
C HIS A 156 9.31 12.16 -1.19
N ARG A 157 10.39 11.61 -1.70
CA ARG A 157 11.12 10.57 -0.98
C ARG A 157 12.45 11.12 -0.48
N ASP A 158 12.66 11.04 0.83
CA ASP A 158 13.92 11.40 1.43
C ASP A 158 15.03 10.45 0.97
N LEU A 159 16.13 11.03 0.52
CA LEU A 159 17.36 10.31 0.22
C LEU A 159 17.99 9.87 1.55
N ASN A 160 17.96 8.58 1.82
CA ASN A 160 18.70 8.03 2.96
C ASN A 160 20.17 7.80 2.54
N PRO A 161 21.12 8.60 3.04
CA PRO A 161 22.52 8.48 2.66
C PRO A 161 23.13 7.13 3.04
N VAL A 162 22.65 6.51 4.11
CA VAL A 162 23.08 5.17 4.54
C VAL A 162 22.61 4.11 3.53
N ALA A 163 21.37 4.22 3.02
CA ALA A 163 20.86 3.31 1.99
C ALA A 163 21.61 3.49 0.66
N LEU A 164 21.97 4.73 0.30
CA LEU A 164 22.79 4.99 -0.90
C LEU A 164 24.19 4.40 -0.76
N ALA A 165 24.83 4.59 0.38
CA ALA A 165 26.15 4.00 0.64
C ALA A 165 26.11 2.47 0.66
N GLY A 166 25.08 1.89 1.25
CA GLY A 166 24.84 0.44 1.23
C GLY A 166 24.61 -0.08 -0.19
N GLY A 167 23.80 0.62 -1.00
CA GLY A 167 23.57 0.28 -2.41
C GLY A 167 24.87 0.34 -3.22
N ALA A 168 25.65 1.42 -3.09
CA ALA A 168 26.94 1.56 -3.74
C ALA A 168 27.93 0.44 -3.36
N LEU A 169 27.89 -0.01 -2.10
CA LEU A 169 28.69 -1.14 -1.64
C LEU A 169 28.27 -2.45 -2.31
N VAL A 170 26.96 -2.69 -2.45
CA VAL A 170 26.40 -3.90 -3.08
C VAL A 170 26.66 -3.90 -4.59
N ASP A 171 26.59 -2.75 -5.24
CA ASP A 171 26.82 -2.59 -6.68
C ASP A 171 28.32 -2.58 -7.06
N ALA A 172 29.22 -2.48 -6.07
CA ALA A 172 30.66 -2.44 -6.32
C ALA A 172 31.18 -3.80 -6.81
N VAL A 173 31.61 -3.85 -8.05
CA VAL A 173 32.16 -5.06 -8.69
C VAL A 173 33.65 -5.27 -8.38
N ASN A 174 34.37 -4.19 -8.07
CA ASN A 174 35.82 -4.26 -7.81
C ASN A 174 36.09 -4.77 -6.38
N PRO A 175 36.74 -5.93 -6.20
CA PRO A 175 36.98 -6.54 -4.89
C PRO A 175 37.85 -5.69 -3.97
N ILE A 176 38.76 -4.86 -4.53
CA ILE A 176 39.60 -3.96 -3.75
C ILE A 176 38.75 -2.79 -3.19
N ALA A 177 37.89 -2.21 -4.02
CA ALA A 177 36.97 -1.17 -3.61
C ALA A 177 35.99 -1.66 -2.54
N VAL A 178 35.43 -2.88 -2.69
CA VAL A 178 34.54 -3.50 -1.69
C VAL A 178 35.26 -3.68 -0.35
N ARG A 179 36.48 -4.19 -0.34
CA ARG A 179 37.27 -4.36 0.90
C ARG A 179 37.58 -3.02 1.57
N ALA A 180 37.93 -2.00 0.80
CA ALA A 180 38.22 -0.65 1.33
C ALA A 180 36.97 0.00 1.92
N LEU A 181 35.84 -0.05 1.21
CA LEU A 181 34.55 0.46 1.67
C LEU A 181 34.06 -0.26 2.91
N HIS A 182 34.13 -1.61 2.92
CA HIS A 182 33.73 -2.41 4.06
C HIS A 182 34.61 -2.10 5.29
N ALA A 183 35.94 -2.07 5.14
CA ALA A 183 36.85 -1.74 6.22
C ALA A 183 36.60 -0.32 6.76
N GLY A 184 36.37 0.65 5.88
CA GLY A 184 36.02 2.02 6.24
C GLY A 184 34.68 2.10 7.00
N ALA A 185 33.63 1.48 6.49
CA ALA A 185 32.31 1.48 7.11
C ALA A 185 32.32 0.80 8.51
N VAL A 186 33.00 -0.34 8.63
CA VAL A 186 33.12 -1.06 9.91
C VAL A 186 33.91 -0.23 10.92
N ARG A 187 35.07 0.33 10.54
CA ARG A 187 35.88 1.15 11.43
C ARG A 187 35.15 2.42 11.85
N ALA A 188 34.52 3.12 10.91
CA ALA A 188 33.73 4.30 11.22
C ALA A 188 32.55 3.98 12.15
N GLY A 189 31.85 2.88 11.91
CA GLY A 189 30.74 2.43 12.75
C GLY A 189 31.17 2.14 14.19
N PHE A 190 32.25 1.42 14.39
CA PHE A 190 32.81 1.16 15.71
C PHE A 190 33.34 2.42 16.40
N SER A 191 33.96 3.33 15.68
CA SER A 191 34.42 4.60 16.26
C SER A 191 33.26 5.48 16.73
N LEU A 192 32.18 5.57 15.92
CA LEU A 192 30.96 6.28 16.31
C LEU A 192 30.26 5.64 17.50
N GLN A 193 30.22 4.31 17.56
CA GLN A 193 29.62 3.59 18.69
C GLN A 193 30.41 3.83 19.98
N ARG A 194 31.74 3.83 19.94
CA ARG A 194 32.58 4.18 21.10
C ARG A 194 32.32 5.58 21.59
N LEU A 195 32.34 6.57 20.69
CA LEU A 195 32.01 7.96 21.01
C LEU A 195 30.61 8.11 21.61
N GLY A 196 29.61 7.38 21.08
CA GLY A 196 28.26 7.38 21.62
C GLY A 196 28.18 6.81 23.02
N ASN A 197 28.91 5.74 23.31
CA ASN A 197 28.98 5.15 24.66
C ASN A 197 29.69 6.08 25.66
N GLU A 198 30.80 6.68 25.28
CA GLU A 198 31.54 7.65 26.11
C GLU A 198 30.71 8.91 26.45
N LEU A 199 29.80 9.31 25.54
CA LEU A 199 28.89 10.43 25.76
C LEU A 199 27.68 10.04 26.63
N ALA A 200 27.27 8.77 26.60
CA ALA A 200 26.14 8.27 27.39
C ALA A 200 26.53 7.94 28.84
N GLU A 201 27.83 7.75 29.12
CA GLU A 201 28.37 7.48 30.46
C GLU A 201 28.74 8.78 31.25
N LYS A 202 28.64 9.95 30.61
CA LYS A 202 28.81 11.28 31.23
C LYS A 202 27.46 11.93 31.51
#